data_4723828fdfbfd819eb17f6b5c18bdc84
#
_entry.id   4723828fdfbfd819eb17f6b5c18bdc84
#
_cell.length_a   1.000
_cell.length_b   1.000
_cell.length_c   1.000
_cell.angle_alpha   90.00
_cell.angle_beta   90.00
_cell.angle_gamma   90.00
#
_symmetry.space_group_name_H-M   'P 1'
#
loop_
_entity.id
_entity.type
_entity.pdbx_description
1 polymer ?
#
loop_
_entity_poly.entity_id
_entity_poly.type
_entity_poly.pdbx_seq_one_letter_code
_entity_poly.pdbx_strand_id
1 'polypeptide(L)'
;MAQQKLNRITLATLPTPLEDGSKLSSGSRLWVKRDDLTGLGAGGNKARKLEFLCGDAIQNGAKSLVTVGAAQSNHCRMTVAAGARLGLPTHLVLSGKKPNRLEGNQLLSQMFGATLHHTGLADTNWAGLEEFRIQLTQQLVERGENPHSIPI
;
A
#
# COMPACT_ATOMS: atom_id res chain seq x y z
N MET A 1 13.14 25.72 13.84
CA MET A 1 13.21 24.30 13.37
C MET A 1 13.03 24.31 11.86
N ALA A 2 14.02 23.84 11.09
CA ALA A 2 13.89 23.74 9.63
C ALA A 2 12.79 22.70 9.31
N GLN A 3 11.80 23.09 8.51
CA GLN A 3 10.80 22.17 8.01
C GLN A 3 11.50 21.12 7.16
N GLN A 4 11.50 19.86 7.60
CA GLN A 4 12.04 18.76 6.82
C GLN A 4 11.21 18.65 5.55
N LYS A 5 11.80 18.92 4.40
CA LYS A 5 11.14 18.81 3.10
C LYS A 5 10.86 17.33 2.83
N LEU A 6 9.60 16.95 2.88
CA LEU A 6 9.19 15.59 2.56
C LEU A 6 9.45 15.30 1.07
N ASN A 7 10.13 14.19 0.80
CA ASN A 7 10.36 13.75 -0.57
C ASN A 7 9.07 13.17 -1.14
N ARG A 8 8.63 13.75 -2.24
CA ARG A 8 7.43 13.32 -2.94
C ARG A 8 7.75 12.95 -4.38
N ILE A 9 7.28 11.80 -4.82
CA ILE A 9 7.32 11.35 -6.21
C ILE A 9 5.90 11.33 -6.79
N THR A 10 5.77 11.43 -8.10
CA THR A 10 4.46 11.40 -8.76
C THR A 10 4.05 9.96 -9.06
N LEU A 11 3.03 9.47 -8.38
CA LEU A 11 2.43 8.15 -8.61
C LEU A 11 0.96 8.25 -9.05
N ALA A 12 0.28 9.32 -8.68
CA ALA A 12 -1.15 9.51 -8.92
C ALA A 12 -1.43 10.62 -9.92
N THR A 13 -2.55 10.51 -10.61
CA THR A 13 -3.15 11.62 -11.38
C THR A 13 -3.86 12.54 -10.42
N LEU A 14 -3.34 13.74 -10.23
CA LEU A 14 -3.88 14.75 -9.30
C LEU A 14 -3.98 16.12 -10.01
N PRO A 15 -4.95 16.96 -9.60
CA PRO A 15 -5.96 16.73 -8.57
C PRO A 15 -7.08 15.81 -9.05
N THR A 16 -7.65 14.99 -8.14
CA THR A 16 -8.89 14.25 -8.44
C THR A 16 -10.10 15.17 -8.29
N PRO A 17 -11.19 14.95 -9.05
CA PRO A 17 -12.40 15.75 -8.92
C PRO A 17 -13.01 15.73 -7.53
N LEU A 18 -13.69 16.81 -7.18
CA LEU A 18 -14.62 16.89 -6.06
C LEU A 18 -16.00 17.07 -6.66
N GLU A 19 -16.83 16.05 -6.57
CA GLU A 19 -18.16 16.02 -7.18
C GLU A 19 -19.25 16.32 -6.16
N ASP A 20 -20.27 17.06 -6.59
CA ASP A 20 -21.47 17.25 -5.81
C ASP A 20 -22.31 15.98 -5.91
N GLY A 21 -22.48 15.30 -4.80
CA GLY A 21 -23.34 14.13 -4.70
C GLY A 21 -24.80 14.51 -4.49
N SER A 22 -25.64 13.51 -4.29
CA SER A 22 -27.05 13.74 -3.97
C SER A 22 -27.22 14.29 -2.55
N LYS A 23 -28.29 15.04 -2.32
CA LYS A 23 -28.71 15.36 -0.95
C LYS A 23 -29.17 14.09 -0.24
N LEU A 24 -28.68 13.86 0.96
CA LEU A 24 -29.16 12.80 1.82
C LEU A 24 -30.59 13.12 2.30
N SER A 25 -31.34 12.11 2.71
CA SER A 25 -32.68 12.26 3.28
C SER A 25 -32.73 13.17 4.51
N SER A 26 -31.61 13.31 5.22
CA SER A 26 -31.39 14.25 6.33
C SER A 26 -31.28 15.72 5.90
N GLY A 27 -31.27 16.02 4.60
CA GLY A 27 -31.02 17.35 4.06
C GLY A 27 -29.55 17.73 3.94
N SER A 28 -28.63 16.88 4.43
CA SER A 28 -27.19 17.08 4.32
C SER A 28 -26.72 16.94 2.87
N ARG A 29 -25.79 17.80 2.46
CA ARG A 29 -25.16 17.73 1.13
C ARG A 29 -23.98 16.78 1.17
N LEU A 30 -23.93 15.84 0.22
CA LEU A 30 -22.81 14.90 0.08
C LEU A 30 -21.82 15.44 -0.96
N TRP A 31 -20.55 15.44 -0.61
CA TRP A 31 -19.45 15.70 -1.54
C TRP A 31 -18.58 14.45 -1.70
N VAL A 32 -18.27 14.10 -2.93
CA VAL A 32 -17.47 12.91 -3.24
C VAL A 32 -16.11 13.32 -3.79
N LYS A 33 -15.04 13.06 -3.03
CA LYS A 33 -13.67 13.18 -3.51
C LYS A 33 -13.29 11.93 -4.28
N ARG A 34 -13.17 12.05 -5.60
CA ARG A 34 -12.99 10.94 -6.54
C ARG A 34 -11.56 10.36 -6.52
N ASP A 35 -11.12 9.87 -5.38
CA ASP A 35 -9.81 9.25 -5.25
C ASP A 35 -9.72 7.85 -5.89
N ASP A 36 -10.83 7.27 -6.29
CA ASP A 36 -10.90 6.16 -7.23
C ASP A 36 -10.23 6.48 -8.59
N LEU A 37 -10.16 7.75 -8.96
CA LEU A 37 -9.57 8.23 -10.22
C LEU A 37 -8.07 8.55 -10.12
N THR A 38 -7.39 8.20 -9.03
CA THR A 38 -5.93 8.41 -8.88
C THR A 38 -5.08 7.60 -9.87
N GLY A 39 -5.65 6.58 -10.51
CA GLY A 39 -5.00 5.79 -11.57
C GLY A 39 -3.99 4.74 -11.09
N LEU A 40 -3.40 4.86 -9.91
CA LEU A 40 -2.43 3.90 -9.40
C LEU A 40 -3.12 2.59 -8.97
N GLY A 41 -2.78 1.48 -9.62
CA GLY A 41 -3.21 0.14 -9.22
C GLY A 41 -4.73 0.00 -9.06
N ALA A 42 -5.52 0.41 -10.04
CA ALA A 42 -6.97 0.49 -10.04
C ALA A 42 -7.56 1.59 -9.12
N GLY A 43 -6.78 2.63 -8.81
CA GLY A 43 -7.23 3.80 -8.08
C GLY A 43 -7.37 3.61 -6.57
N GLY A 44 -7.54 4.72 -5.87
CA GLY A 44 -7.74 4.78 -4.42
C GLY A 44 -6.91 5.85 -3.71
N ASN A 45 -7.35 6.22 -2.52
CA ASN A 45 -6.76 7.30 -1.73
C ASN A 45 -5.33 7.00 -1.21
N LYS A 46 -4.93 5.74 -1.18
CA LYS A 46 -3.62 5.36 -0.66
C LYS A 46 -2.47 5.85 -1.55
N ALA A 47 -2.73 6.17 -2.82
CA ALA A 47 -1.76 6.81 -3.70
C ALA A 47 -1.15 8.07 -3.08
N ARG A 48 -1.96 8.89 -2.39
CA ARG A 48 -1.50 10.13 -1.76
C ARG A 48 -0.38 9.92 -0.75
N LYS A 49 -0.53 8.94 0.15
CA LYS A 49 0.53 8.65 1.12
C LYS A 49 1.71 7.93 0.48
N LEU A 50 1.46 7.10 -0.53
CA LEU A 50 2.49 6.33 -1.20
C LEU A 50 3.45 7.22 -2.01
N GLU A 51 3.01 8.37 -2.53
CA GLU A 51 3.91 9.34 -3.16
C GLU A 51 5.04 9.81 -2.21
N PHE A 52 4.75 9.94 -0.93
CA PHE A 52 5.74 10.33 0.08
C PHE A 52 6.53 9.13 0.60
N LEU A 53 5.87 8.03 0.93
CA LEU A 53 6.52 6.83 1.44
C LEU A 53 7.49 6.22 0.42
N CYS A 54 7.10 6.17 -0.84
CA CYS A 54 7.99 5.71 -1.91
C CYS A 54 9.06 6.75 -2.25
N GLY A 55 8.77 8.05 -2.12
CA GLY A 55 9.78 9.10 -2.24
C GLY A 55 10.89 8.96 -1.21
N ASP A 56 10.52 8.67 0.05
CA ASP A 56 11.47 8.38 1.12
C ASP A 56 12.25 7.08 0.86
N ALA A 57 11.56 6.02 0.42
CA ALA A 57 12.20 4.76 0.06
C ALA A 57 13.31 4.95 -0.99
N ILE A 58 13.01 5.69 -2.08
CA ILE A 58 13.98 5.96 -3.15
C ILE A 58 15.15 6.78 -2.63
N GLN A 59 14.90 7.83 -1.83
CA GLN A 59 15.96 8.66 -1.27
C GLN A 59 16.91 7.86 -0.39
N ASN A 60 16.39 6.88 0.36
CA ASN A 60 17.18 6.00 1.22
C ASN A 60 17.78 4.81 0.46
N GLY A 61 17.70 4.78 -0.87
CA GLY A 61 18.28 3.74 -1.72
C GLY A 61 17.65 2.37 -1.55
N ALA A 62 16.37 2.32 -1.16
CA ALA A 62 15.65 1.06 -0.99
C ALA A 62 15.72 0.18 -2.24
N LYS A 63 15.85 -1.13 -2.05
CA LYS A 63 15.88 -2.14 -3.10
C LYS A 63 14.60 -2.96 -3.17
N SER A 64 13.77 -2.89 -2.14
CA SER A 64 12.45 -3.53 -2.08
C SER A 64 11.52 -2.77 -1.13
N LEU A 65 10.23 -3.07 -1.20
CA LEU A 65 9.21 -2.57 -0.27
C LEU A 65 8.64 -3.73 0.54
N VAL A 66 8.41 -3.52 1.82
CA VAL A 66 7.71 -4.46 2.70
C VAL A 66 6.54 -3.74 3.33
N THR A 67 5.35 -4.29 3.26
CA THR A 67 4.18 -3.76 3.96
C THR A 67 3.24 -4.85 4.43
N VAL A 68 2.24 -4.48 5.20
CA VAL A 68 1.34 -5.40 5.88
C VAL A 68 -0.11 -4.92 5.77
N GLY A 69 -1.04 -5.86 5.82
CA GLY A 69 -2.46 -5.54 5.84
C GLY A 69 -3.38 -6.75 5.85
N ALA A 70 -4.68 -6.49 5.94
CA ALA A 70 -5.69 -7.51 5.77
C ALA A 70 -5.63 -8.16 4.38
N ALA A 71 -6.17 -9.37 4.24
CA ALA A 71 -6.13 -10.15 3.01
C ALA A 71 -6.59 -9.37 1.76
N GLN A 72 -7.58 -8.49 1.88
CA GLN A 72 -8.10 -7.66 0.78
C GLN A 72 -7.72 -6.18 0.91
N SER A 73 -6.57 -5.88 1.50
CA SER A 73 -6.12 -4.51 1.75
C SER A 73 -5.90 -3.71 0.46
N ASN A 74 -6.59 -2.56 0.34
CA ASN A 74 -6.32 -1.57 -0.71
C ASN A 74 -4.94 -0.93 -0.56
N HIS A 75 -4.45 -0.81 0.68
CA HIS A 75 -3.09 -0.30 0.91
C HIS A 75 -2.06 -1.24 0.31
N CYS A 76 -2.15 -2.55 0.62
CA CYS A 76 -1.23 -3.56 0.10
C CYS A 76 -1.23 -3.57 -1.44
N ARG A 77 -2.40 -3.65 -2.08
CA ARG A 77 -2.53 -3.61 -3.54
C ARG A 77 -1.87 -2.38 -4.16
N MET A 78 -2.13 -1.19 -3.60
CA MET A 78 -1.59 0.05 -4.15
C MET A 78 -0.09 0.20 -3.87
N THR A 79 0.43 -0.34 -2.76
CA THR A 79 1.87 -0.38 -2.49
C THR A 79 2.60 -1.23 -3.53
N VAL A 80 2.05 -2.40 -3.87
CA VAL A 80 2.63 -3.23 -4.96
C VAL A 80 2.61 -2.51 -6.30
N ALA A 81 1.48 -1.87 -6.64
CA ALA A 81 1.40 -1.10 -7.89
C ALA A 81 2.43 0.04 -7.93
N ALA A 82 2.71 0.69 -6.80
CA ALA A 82 3.77 1.68 -6.67
C ALA A 82 5.15 1.03 -6.87
N GLY A 83 5.41 -0.09 -6.18
CA GLY A 83 6.65 -0.85 -6.33
C GLY A 83 6.90 -1.28 -7.78
N ALA A 84 5.90 -1.86 -8.45
CA ALA A 84 6.00 -2.25 -9.86
C ALA A 84 6.34 -1.07 -10.77
N ARG A 85 5.71 0.09 -10.56
CA ARG A 85 6.00 1.31 -11.32
C ARG A 85 7.42 1.85 -11.09
N LEU A 86 8.00 1.60 -9.92
CA LEU A 86 9.32 2.09 -9.50
C LEU A 86 10.44 1.06 -9.70
N GLY A 87 10.10 -0.15 -10.15
CA GLY A 87 11.07 -1.24 -10.27
C GLY A 87 11.52 -1.81 -8.91
N LEU A 88 10.72 -1.65 -7.86
CA LEU A 88 10.99 -2.14 -6.51
C LEU A 88 10.17 -3.41 -6.24
N PRO A 89 10.80 -4.60 -6.12
CA PRO A 89 10.14 -5.80 -5.61
C PRO A 89 9.38 -5.50 -4.33
N THR A 90 8.18 -6.06 -4.19
CA THR A 90 7.32 -5.74 -3.04
C THR A 90 6.85 -7.00 -2.34
N HIS A 91 7.05 -7.07 -1.04
CA HIS A 91 6.62 -8.14 -0.15
C HIS A 91 5.39 -7.68 0.64
N LEU A 92 4.32 -8.47 0.58
CA LEU A 92 3.09 -8.23 1.32
C LEU A 92 2.92 -9.26 2.43
N VAL A 93 2.87 -8.80 3.67
CA VAL A 93 2.42 -9.61 4.81
C VAL A 93 0.91 -9.48 4.90
N LEU A 94 0.21 -10.59 4.73
CA LEU A 94 -1.24 -10.63 4.65
C LEU A 94 -1.83 -11.48 5.78
N SER A 95 -2.92 -11.01 6.36
CA SER A 95 -3.74 -11.81 7.27
C SER A 95 -4.35 -13.01 6.56
N GLY A 96 -4.81 -13.97 7.36
CA GLY A 96 -5.46 -15.17 6.87
C GLY A 96 -4.52 -16.22 6.29
N LYS A 97 -5.10 -17.39 6.05
CA LYS A 97 -4.41 -18.50 5.38
C LYS A 97 -4.33 -18.25 3.87
N LYS A 98 -3.34 -18.84 3.23
CA LYS A 98 -3.25 -18.81 1.76
C LYS A 98 -4.51 -19.46 1.16
N PRO A 99 -5.28 -18.75 0.34
CA PRO A 99 -6.47 -19.30 -0.30
C PRO A 99 -6.10 -20.26 -1.43
N ASN A 100 -7.01 -21.19 -1.76
CA ASN A 100 -6.83 -22.08 -2.90
C ASN A 100 -6.78 -21.33 -4.24
N ARG A 101 -7.50 -20.20 -4.32
CA ARG A 101 -7.54 -19.31 -5.48
C ARG A 101 -7.43 -17.87 -5.00
N LEU A 102 -6.55 -17.10 -5.66
CA LEU A 102 -6.45 -15.67 -5.40
C LEU A 102 -7.57 -14.91 -6.11
N GLU A 103 -8.17 -13.96 -5.40
CA GLU A 103 -9.25 -13.11 -5.90
C GLU A 103 -9.05 -11.66 -5.42
N GLY A 104 -9.75 -10.73 -6.06
CA GLY A 104 -9.78 -9.33 -5.66
C GLY A 104 -8.38 -8.70 -5.58
N ASN A 105 -8.10 -8.04 -4.47
CA ASN A 105 -6.82 -7.33 -4.28
C ASN A 105 -5.61 -8.26 -4.18
N GLN A 106 -5.76 -9.50 -3.71
CA GLN A 106 -4.66 -10.46 -3.70
C GLN A 106 -4.27 -10.87 -5.13
N LEU A 107 -5.25 -11.12 -5.99
CA LEU A 107 -5.00 -11.43 -7.40
C LEU A 107 -4.31 -10.26 -8.10
N LEU A 108 -4.82 -9.04 -7.94
CA LEU A 108 -4.19 -7.84 -8.51
C LEU A 108 -2.77 -7.65 -7.99
N SER A 109 -2.53 -7.88 -6.70
CA SER A 109 -1.20 -7.78 -6.10
C SER A 109 -0.23 -8.79 -6.72
N GLN A 110 -0.67 -10.03 -6.94
CA GLN A 110 0.14 -11.04 -7.63
C GLN A 110 0.44 -10.64 -9.08
N MET A 111 -0.56 -10.13 -9.81
CA MET A 111 -0.38 -9.64 -11.19
C MET A 111 0.60 -8.47 -11.28
N PHE A 112 0.69 -7.63 -10.26
CA PHE A 112 1.68 -6.55 -10.14
C PHE A 112 3.06 -7.04 -9.66
N GLY A 113 3.24 -8.34 -9.45
CA GLY A 113 4.53 -8.94 -9.10
C GLY A 113 4.85 -9.02 -7.61
N ALA A 114 3.85 -8.97 -6.72
CA ALA A 114 4.08 -9.09 -5.28
C ALA A 114 4.49 -10.50 -4.85
N THR A 115 5.36 -10.58 -3.86
CA THR A 115 5.54 -11.77 -3.04
C THR A 115 4.56 -11.73 -1.88
N LEU A 116 3.62 -12.69 -1.82
CA LEU A 116 2.57 -12.76 -0.81
C LEU A 116 2.98 -13.69 0.34
N HIS A 117 3.02 -13.15 1.56
CA HIS A 117 3.29 -13.88 2.80
C HIS A 117 2.00 -13.96 3.62
N HIS A 118 1.34 -15.10 3.59
CA HIS A 118 0.11 -15.36 4.36
C HIS A 118 0.47 -15.83 5.77
N THR A 119 0.00 -15.13 6.79
CA THR A 119 0.38 -15.38 8.19
C THR A 119 -0.49 -16.41 8.90
N GLY A 120 -1.70 -16.66 8.39
CA GLY A 120 -2.72 -17.43 9.11
C GLY A 120 -3.41 -16.66 10.24
N LEU A 121 -2.96 -15.44 10.56
CA LEU A 121 -3.52 -14.59 11.61
C LEU A 121 -4.85 -13.96 11.18
N ALA A 122 -5.72 -13.69 12.14
CA ALA A 122 -6.97 -12.95 11.89
C ALA A 122 -6.70 -11.51 11.48
N ASP A 123 -7.60 -10.91 10.69
CA ASP A 123 -7.55 -9.50 10.25
C ASP A 123 -7.47 -8.50 11.42
N THR A 124 -7.96 -8.89 12.59
CA THR A 124 -7.95 -8.07 13.81
C THR A 124 -6.66 -8.16 14.61
N ASN A 125 -5.79 -9.12 14.31
CA ASN A 125 -4.51 -9.29 15.03
C ASN A 125 -3.41 -8.39 14.46
N TRP A 126 -3.61 -7.09 14.59
CA TRP A 126 -2.68 -6.08 14.03
C TRP A 126 -1.28 -6.18 14.63
N ALA A 127 -1.17 -6.48 15.93
CA ALA A 127 0.13 -6.62 16.59
C ALA A 127 0.94 -7.79 16.00
N GLY A 128 0.33 -8.95 15.84
CA GLY A 128 1.01 -10.11 15.23
C GLY A 128 1.35 -9.91 13.77
N LEU A 129 0.51 -9.20 13.01
CA LEU A 129 0.80 -8.86 11.61
C LEU A 129 1.99 -7.90 11.50
N GLU A 130 2.07 -6.89 12.36
CA GLU A 130 3.21 -5.96 12.40
C GLU A 130 4.49 -6.66 12.85
N GLU A 131 4.42 -7.54 13.83
CA GLU A 131 5.57 -8.34 14.25
C GLU A 131 6.10 -9.18 13.08
N PHE A 132 5.23 -9.85 12.34
CA PHE A 132 5.62 -10.62 11.15
C PHE A 132 6.28 -9.73 10.09
N ARG A 133 5.76 -8.51 9.85
CA ARG A 133 6.38 -7.54 8.94
C ARG A 133 7.80 -7.17 9.40
N ILE A 134 7.98 -6.90 10.69
CA ILE A 134 9.29 -6.56 11.26
C ILE A 134 10.27 -7.72 11.07
N GLN A 135 9.86 -8.94 11.42
CA GLN A 135 10.68 -10.14 11.26
C GLN A 135 11.07 -10.38 9.79
N LEU A 136 10.11 -10.25 8.86
CA LEU A 136 10.39 -10.37 7.43
C LEU A 136 11.38 -9.31 6.95
N THR A 137 11.20 -8.06 7.38
CA THR A 137 12.11 -6.96 7.05
C THR A 137 13.52 -7.28 7.50
N GLN A 138 13.69 -7.78 8.74
CA GLN A 138 14.98 -8.16 9.28
C GLN A 138 15.63 -9.31 8.49
N GLN A 139 14.86 -10.34 8.14
CA GLN A 139 15.36 -11.45 7.31
C GLN A 139 15.87 -10.98 5.94
N LEU A 140 15.20 -10.01 5.32
CA LEU A 140 15.64 -9.43 4.05
C LEU A 140 16.94 -8.63 4.21
N VAL A 141 17.08 -7.86 5.30
CA VAL A 141 18.35 -7.17 5.63
C VAL A 141 19.50 -8.16 5.84
N GLU A 142 19.27 -9.24 6.56
CA GLU A 142 20.28 -10.30 6.79
C GLU A 142 20.75 -10.97 5.49
N ARG A 143 19.90 -10.96 4.45
CA ARG A 143 20.25 -11.43 3.09
C ARG A 143 20.99 -10.40 2.24
N GLY A 144 21.29 -9.22 2.80
CA GLY A 144 21.95 -8.13 2.10
C GLY A 144 21.04 -7.26 1.26
N GLU A 145 19.72 -7.38 1.44
CA GLU A 145 18.73 -6.48 0.82
C GLU A 145 18.62 -5.18 1.63
N ASN A 146 18.15 -4.12 0.97
CA ASN A 146 17.81 -2.85 1.63
C ASN A 146 16.29 -2.60 1.51
N PRO A 147 15.45 -3.29 2.31
CA PRO A 147 14.00 -3.14 2.25
C PRO A 147 13.55 -1.84 2.92
N HIS A 148 12.65 -1.09 2.27
CA HIS A 148 11.90 -0.03 2.92
C HIS A 148 10.62 -0.59 3.52
N SER A 149 10.51 -0.51 4.84
CA SER A 149 9.42 -1.10 5.61
C SER A 149 8.34 -0.07 5.89
N ILE A 150 7.13 -0.34 5.40
CA ILE A 150 5.96 0.55 5.51
C ILE A 150 4.99 -0.07 6.52
N PRO A 151 4.82 0.52 7.72
CA PRO A 151 3.86 0.04 8.72
C PRO A 151 2.41 0.35 8.31
N ILE A 152 1.47 -0.22 9.06
CA ILE A 152 0.02 0.05 8.90
C ILE A 152 -0.31 1.51 9.22
#